data_dbbd91107c1217899965c513f7f9ea04
#
_entry.id   dbbd91107c1217899965c513f7f9ea04
#
_cell.length_a   1.000
_cell.length_b   1.000
_cell.length_c   1.000
_cell.angle_alpha   90.00
_cell.angle_beta   90.00
_cell.angle_gamma   90.00
#
_symmetry.space_group_name_H-M   'P 1'
#
loop_
_entity.id
_entity.type
_entity.pdbx_description
1 polymer ?
#
loop_
_entity_poly.entity_id
_entity_poly.type
_entity_poly.pdbx_seq_one_letter_code
_entity_poly.pdbx_strand_id
1 'polypeptide(L)'
;NAMEIQLQTESTVLLKNDNILPLKAEQKVYVAGTSKDTVAMDKEAIAAYATVVDNMEDADVIIAHVTAMDDATELLFEDAADAEKPVVLCYDGGVSNEPDAYAVNSSAAVLFLTYDCTPDHGSSMGNFYHKTLPSVLADMLYGVKAPSGKTVFEMAWTSEDAELDWGELQFDTGVDTKTRLYMAAVVRNNPTADLPT
;
A
#
# COMPACT_ATOMS: atom_id res chain seq x y z
N ASN A 1 6.35 -5.75 -18.53
CA ASN A 1 5.54 -6.61 -19.39
C ASN A 1 4.30 -7.10 -18.62
N ALA A 2 3.34 -7.79 -19.27
CA ALA A 2 2.09 -8.20 -18.61
C ALA A 2 2.32 -9.14 -17.42
N MET A 3 3.26 -10.07 -17.50
CA MET A 3 3.63 -10.98 -16.41
C MET A 3 4.21 -10.21 -15.20
N GLU A 4 5.01 -9.20 -15.43
CA GLU A 4 5.58 -8.39 -14.36
C GLU A 4 4.50 -7.58 -13.63
N ILE A 5 3.57 -6.99 -14.36
CA ILE A 5 2.41 -6.29 -13.81
C ILE A 5 1.56 -7.23 -12.94
N GLN A 6 1.32 -8.45 -13.44
CA GLN A 6 0.60 -9.48 -12.70
C GLN A 6 1.33 -9.86 -11.40
N LEU A 7 2.63 -10.13 -11.47
CA LEU A 7 3.43 -10.45 -10.29
C LEU A 7 3.41 -9.34 -9.23
N GLN A 8 3.50 -8.07 -9.64
CA GLN A 8 3.41 -6.95 -8.73
C GLN A 8 2.05 -6.87 -8.02
N THR A 9 0.97 -7.12 -8.76
CA THR A 9 -0.38 -7.14 -8.20
C THR A 9 -0.59 -8.33 -7.25
N GLU A 10 -0.15 -9.52 -7.66
CA GLU A 10 -0.30 -10.76 -6.89
C GLU A 10 0.60 -10.83 -5.65
N SER A 11 1.71 -10.10 -5.63
CA SER A 11 2.58 -10.01 -4.46
C SER A 11 2.16 -8.93 -3.47
N THR A 12 1.36 -7.95 -3.87
CA THR A 12 0.89 -6.89 -2.96
C THR A 12 -0.16 -7.44 -2.01
N VAL A 13 0.06 -7.24 -0.71
CA VAL A 13 -0.86 -7.66 0.36
C VAL A 13 -1.66 -6.46 0.86
N LEU A 14 -2.98 -6.56 0.85
CA LEU A 14 -3.86 -5.59 1.50
C LEU A 14 -4.00 -5.99 2.97
N LEU A 15 -3.22 -5.36 3.85
CA LEU A 15 -3.19 -5.68 5.28
C LEU A 15 -4.38 -5.09 6.04
N LYS A 16 -4.82 -3.89 5.67
CA LYS A 16 -5.92 -3.17 6.31
C LYS A 16 -6.71 -2.35 5.29
N ASN A 17 -8.02 -2.25 5.49
CA ASN A 17 -8.87 -1.34 4.74
C ASN A 17 -10.11 -0.95 5.54
N ASP A 18 -10.13 0.25 6.07
CA ASP A 18 -11.27 0.82 6.81
C ASP A 18 -12.33 1.41 5.87
N ASN A 19 -12.58 0.72 4.76
CA ASN A 19 -13.53 1.09 3.70
C ASN A 19 -13.13 2.35 2.90
N ILE A 20 -11.85 2.74 2.90
CA ILE A 20 -11.37 3.85 2.10
C ILE A 20 -11.00 3.43 0.67
N LEU A 21 -10.50 2.20 0.50
CA LEU A 21 -10.18 1.66 -0.83
C LEU A 21 -11.37 0.89 -1.42
N PRO A 22 -11.57 0.95 -2.74
CA PRO A 22 -10.82 1.75 -3.69
C PRO A 22 -11.12 3.24 -3.56
N LEU A 23 -10.12 4.08 -3.85
CA LEU A 23 -10.27 5.53 -3.85
C LEU A 23 -11.22 5.97 -4.98
N LYS A 24 -11.84 7.14 -4.80
CA LYS A 24 -12.77 7.71 -5.77
C LYS A 24 -12.08 8.80 -6.58
N ALA A 25 -12.41 8.87 -7.87
CA ALA A 25 -11.80 9.83 -8.80
C ALA A 25 -12.06 11.31 -8.44
N GLU A 26 -13.15 11.59 -7.73
CA GLU A 26 -13.50 12.94 -7.26
C GLU A 26 -12.71 13.40 -6.02
N GLN A 27 -12.00 12.51 -5.35
CA GLN A 27 -11.18 12.86 -4.18
C GLN A 27 -9.92 13.60 -4.59
N LYS A 28 -9.54 14.58 -3.78
CA LYS A 28 -8.24 15.23 -3.87
C LYS A 28 -7.22 14.44 -3.06
N VAL A 29 -6.05 14.23 -3.63
CA VAL A 29 -5.03 13.35 -3.07
C VAL A 29 -3.73 14.10 -2.85
N TYR A 30 -3.19 14.02 -1.64
CA TYR A 30 -1.83 14.43 -1.35
C TYR A 30 -0.92 13.19 -1.31
N VAL A 31 0.20 13.24 -2.05
CA VAL A 31 1.16 12.12 -2.12
C VAL A 31 2.45 12.52 -1.43
N ALA A 32 2.84 11.73 -0.45
CA ALA A 32 4.07 11.88 0.32
C ALA A 32 4.84 10.55 0.37
N GLY A 33 6.09 10.58 0.78
CA GLY A 33 6.88 9.37 0.94
C GLY A 33 8.35 9.61 1.18
N THR A 34 9.09 8.54 1.37
CA THR A 34 10.52 8.56 1.73
C THR A 34 11.41 9.06 0.59
N SER A 35 11.05 8.77 -0.66
CA SER A 35 11.82 9.13 -1.85
C SER A 35 11.11 10.18 -2.69
N LYS A 36 11.78 11.31 -2.95
CA LYS A 36 11.24 12.38 -3.82
C LYS A 36 10.96 11.90 -5.25
N ASP A 37 11.79 11.02 -5.79
CA ASP A 37 11.63 10.50 -7.15
C ASP A 37 10.43 9.55 -7.22
N THR A 38 10.25 8.69 -6.22
CA THR A 38 9.08 7.81 -6.10
C THR A 38 7.81 8.63 -5.98
N VAL A 39 7.78 9.63 -5.11
CA VAL A 39 6.63 10.53 -4.93
C VAL A 39 6.27 11.25 -6.24
N ALA A 40 7.28 11.72 -7.00
CA ALA A 40 7.02 12.38 -8.28
C ALA A 40 6.40 11.43 -9.32
N MET A 41 6.89 10.20 -9.40
CA MET A 41 6.34 9.18 -10.31
C MET A 41 4.92 8.74 -9.88
N ASP A 42 4.68 8.60 -8.59
CA ASP A 42 3.35 8.26 -8.06
C ASP A 42 2.34 9.38 -8.33
N LYS A 43 2.74 10.65 -8.12
CA LYS A 43 1.90 11.81 -8.47
C LYS A 43 1.49 11.80 -9.93
N GLU A 44 2.42 11.50 -10.84
CA GLU A 44 2.14 11.40 -12.28
C GLU A 44 1.15 10.28 -12.59
N ALA A 45 1.34 9.09 -12.01
CA ALA A 45 0.46 7.95 -12.22
C ALA A 45 -0.94 8.17 -11.63
N ILE A 46 -1.03 8.74 -10.43
CA ILE A 46 -2.28 9.03 -9.71
C ILE A 46 -3.06 10.15 -10.40
N ALA A 47 -2.38 11.12 -11.01
CA ALA A 47 -3.02 12.22 -11.75
C ALA A 47 -3.89 11.74 -12.92
N ALA A 48 -3.70 10.51 -13.40
CA ALA A 48 -4.58 9.88 -14.38
C ALA A 48 -5.96 9.51 -13.82
N TYR A 49 -6.09 9.44 -12.49
CA TYR A 49 -7.30 8.99 -11.78
C TYR A 49 -7.98 10.09 -10.98
N ALA A 50 -7.21 10.98 -10.36
CA ALA A 50 -7.71 11.97 -9.41
C ALA A 50 -6.93 13.29 -9.46
N THR A 51 -7.42 14.28 -8.74
CA THR A 51 -6.71 15.56 -8.56
C THR A 51 -5.64 15.42 -7.49
N VAL A 52 -4.38 15.55 -7.89
CA VAL A 52 -3.25 15.61 -6.95
C VAL A 52 -3.07 17.05 -6.48
N VAL A 53 -3.00 17.26 -5.16
CA VAL A 53 -2.78 18.56 -4.53
C VAL A 53 -1.38 18.66 -3.92
N ASP A 54 -0.90 19.89 -3.75
CA ASP A 54 0.45 20.15 -3.23
C ASP A 54 0.49 20.35 -1.71
N ASN A 55 -0.67 20.62 -1.06
CA ASN A 55 -0.77 20.80 0.36
C ASN A 55 -1.66 19.71 0.97
N MET A 56 -1.26 19.21 2.12
CA MET A 56 -1.98 18.17 2.85
C MET A 56 -3.38 18.62 3.28
N GLU A 57 -3.52 19.87 3.71
CA GLU A 57 -4.79 20.44 4.16
C GLU A 57 -5.86 20.47 3.07
N ASP A 58 -5.44 20.58 1.80
CA ASP A 58 -6.33 20.64 0.64
C ASP A 58 -6.79 19.24 0.19
N ALA A 59 -6.21 18.17 0.74
CA ALA A 59 -6.49 16.79 0.37
C ALA A 59 -7.71 16.23 1.09
N ASP A 60 -8.36 15.25 0.47
CA ASP A 60 -9.36 14.38 1.10
C ASP A 60 -8.71 13.11 1.65
N VAL A 61 -7.57 12.70 1.10
CA VAL A 61 -6.82 11.52 1.49
C VAL A 61 -5.33 11.71 1.21
N ILE A 62 -4.50 11.15 2.08
CA ILE A 62 -3.04 11.12 1.93
C ILE A 62 -2.63 9.73 1.47
N ILE A 63 -1.80 9.66 0.44
CA ILE A 63 -1.10 8.44 0.03
C ILE A 63 0.35 8.57 0.49
N ALA A 64 0.74 7.73 1.45
CA ALA A 64 2.09 7.68 2.00
C ALA A 64 2.84 6.48 1.43
N HIS A 65 3.78 6.71 0.50
CA HIS A 65 4.63 5.67 -0.07
C HIS A 65 5.98 5.68 0.63
N VAL A 66 6.18 4.77 1.56
CA VAL A 66 7.34 4.72 2.44
C VAL A 66 8.05 3.37 2.38
N THR A 67 9.35 3.40 2.64
CA THR A 67 10.21 2.20 2.63
C THR A 67 10.67 1.78 4.02
N ALA A 68 10.44 2.63 5.02
CA ALA A 68 10.77 2.37 6.42
C ALA A 68 9.94 3.29 7.32
N MET A 69 9.78 2.89 8.57
CA MET A 69 9.24 3.73 9.62
C MET A 69 10.42 4.44 10.31
N ASP A 70 10.70 5.65 9.83
CA ASP A 70 11.70 6.55 10.39
C ASP A 70 11.04 7.81 10.96
N ASP A 71 11.81 8.66 11.65
CA ASP A 71 11.31 9.88 12.27
C ASP A 71 10.54 10.78 11.29
N ALA A 72 10.93 10.81 10.00
CA ALA A 72 10.26 11.61 8.98
C ALA A 72 8.90 11.01 8.60
N THR A 73 8.80 9.70 8.59
CA THR A 73 7.54 8.99 8.35
C THR A 73 6.60 9.13 9.55
N GLU A 74 7.11 9.03 10.78
CA GLU A 74 6.32 9.27 11.99
C GLU A 74 5.76 10.69 12.00
N LEU A 75 6.58 11.71 11.70
CA LEU A 75 6.12 13.09 11.58
C LEU A 75 5.03 13.26 10.51
N LEU A 76 5.14 12.57 9.37
CA LEU A 76 4.09 12.59 8.35
C LEU A 76 2.74 12.09 8.89
N PHE A 77 2.75 11.05 9.72
CA PHE A 77 1.53 10.53 10.35
C PHE A 77 0.98 11.50 11.42
N GLU A 78 1.84 12.16 12.18
CA GLU A 78 1.44 13.21 13.14
C GLU A 78 0.80 14.39 12.42
N ASP A 79 1.42 14.90 11.35
CA ASP A 79 0.88 15.99 10.53
C ASP A 79 -0.46 15.60 9.90
N ALA A 80 -0.60 14.35 9.44
CA ALA A 80 -1.85 13.84 8.89
C ALA A 80 -2.96 13.76 9.94
N ALA A 81 -2.63 13.34 11.15
CA ALA A 81 -3.57 13.29 12.27
C ALA A 81 -4.01 14.69 12.69
N ASP A 82 -3.09 15.65 12.77
CA ASP A 82 -3.37 17.07 13.09
C ASP A 82 -4.27 17.71 12.01
N ALA A 83 -4.08 17.33 10.75
CA ALA A 83 -4.91 17.76 9.64
C ALA A 83 -6.25 16.99 9.54
N GLU A 84 -6.49 16.00 10.40
CA GLU A 84 -7.66 15.10 10.37
C GLU A 84 -7.85 14.40 9.02
N LYS A 85 -6.74 14.01 8.37
CA LYS A 85 -6.76 13.35 7.05
C LYS A 85 -6.48 11.85 7.15
N PRO A 86 -7.28 11.01 6.48
CA PRO A 86 -7.01 9.58 6.43
C PRO A 86 -5.76 9.28 5.60
N VAL A 87 -4.94 8.34 6.07
CA VAL A 87 -3.73 7.90 5.40
C VAL A 87 -3.95 6.53 4.77
N VAL A 88 -3.60 6.40 3.49
CA VAL A 88 -3.39 5.12 2.81
C VAL A 88 -1.90 4.87 2.76
N LEU A 89 -1.43 3.92 3.55
CA LEU A 89 -0.03 3.53 3.61
C LEU A 89 0.29 2.55 2.49
N CYS A 90 1.24 2.90 1.64
CA CYS A 90 1.88 2.02 0.66
C CYS A 90 3.29 1.73 1.17
N TYR A 91 3.44 0.61 1.88
CA TYR A 91 4.69 0.25 2.53
C TYR A 91 5.55 -0.63 1.62
N ASP A 92 6.68 -0.11 1.17
CA ASP A 92 7.62 -0.76 0.25
C ASP A 92 8.93 -1.12 0.99
N GLY A 93 8.80 -1.87 2.08
CA GLY A 93 9.94 -2.32 2.90
C GLY A 93 10.55 -3.65 2.45
N GLY A 94 9.98 -4.29 1.43
CA GLY A 94 10.35 -5.66 1.07
C GLY A 94 9.89 -6.69 2.11
N VAL A 95 10.11 -7.97 1.83
CA VAL A 95 9.63 -9.08 2.68
C VAL A 95 10.33 -9.20 4.03
N SER A 96 11.44 -8.53 4.23
CA SER A 96 12.23 -8.58 5.46
C SER A 96 12.03 -7.38 6.39
N ASN A 97 11.22 -6.42 5.98
CA ASN A 97 10.95 -5.20 6.74
C ASN A 97 9.45 -4.88 6.67
N GLU A 98 8.71 -5.36 7.63
CA GLU A 98 7.26 -5.19 7.73
C GLU A 98 6.89 -3.85 8.38
N PRO A 99 5.71 -3.29 8.08
CA PRO A 99 5.21 -2.10 8.78
C PRO A 99 4.93 -2.45 10.25
N ASP A 100 5.24 -1.53 11.15
CA ASP A 100 4.99 -1.72 12.57
C ASP A 100 3.51 -1.49 12.95
N ALA A 101 3.18 -1.81 14.20
CA ALA A 101 1.82 -1.67 14.71
C ALA A 101 1.32 -0.22 14.70
N TYR A 102 2.20 0.76 14.93
CA TYR A 102 1.85 2.17 14.90
C TYR A 102 1.40 2.60 13.51
N ALA A 103 2.20 2.27 12.47
CA ALA A 103 1.89 2.58 11.08
C ALA A 103 0.57 1.96 10.63
N VAL A 104 0.35 0.68 10.95
CA VAL A 104 -0.89 -0.03 10.60
C VAL A 104 -2.10 0.57 11.31
N ASN A 105 -2.00 0.84 12.61
CA ASN A 105 -3.12 1.37 13.39
C ASN A 105 -3.47 2.82 13.00
N SER A 106 -2.47 3.64 12.67
CA SER A 106 -2.65 5.03 12.26
C SER A 106 -3.13 5.20 10.81
N SER A 107 -3.13 4.12 10.03
CA SER A 107 -3.58 4.15 8.63
C SER A 107 -5.03 3.73 8.47
N ALA A 108 -5.75 4.35 7.53
CA ALA A 108 -7.09 3.92 7.11
C ALA A 108 -7.05 2.71 6.16
N ALA A 109 -5.96 2.55 5.40
CA ALA A 109 -5.66 1.35 4.63
C ALA A 109 -4.15 1.14 4.54
N VAL A 110 -3.74 -0.12 4.39
CA VAL A 110 -2.33 -0.50 4.27
C VAL A 110 -2.16 -1.48 3.11
N LEU A 111 -1.39 -1.07 2.11
CA LEU A 111 -0.88 -1.91 1.04
C LEU A 111 0.59 -2.24 1.34
N PHE A 112 0.89 -3.50 1.57
CA PHE A 112 2.24 -3.98 1.75
C PHE A 112 2.79 -4.46 0.41
N LEU A 113 3.75 -3.70 -0.14
CA LEU A 113 4.35 -3.91 -1.44
C LEU A 113 5.55 -4.84 -1.27
N THR A 114 5.35 -6.13 -1.49
CA THR A 114 6.40 -7.14 -1.29
C THR A 114 7.18 -7.46 -2.57
N TYR A 115 6.83 -6.84 -3.70
CA TYR A 115 7.54 -7.04 -4.95
C TYR A 115 8.90 -6.37 -4.89
N ASP A 116 9.93 -7.15 -4.64
CA ASP A 116 11.32 -6.73 -4.67
C ASP A 116 12.11 -7.73 -5.53
N CYS A 117 12.50 -7.31 -6.71
CA CYS A 117 13.40 -8.05 -7.59
C CYS A 117 14.79 -7.42 -7.57
N THR A 118 15.31 -7.11 -6.39
CA THR A 118 16.73 -6.77 -6.26
C THR A 118 17.54 -8.07 -6.41
N PRO A 119 18.35 -8.22 -7.45
CA PRO A 119 19.30 -9.34 -7.49
C PRO A 119 20.34 -9.10 -6.39
N ASP A 120 20.20 -9.82 -5.29
CA ASP A 120 21.08 -9.79 -4.12
C ASP A 120 22.43 -10.45 -4.40
N HIS A 121 23.04 -10.22 -5.52
CA HIS A 121 24.39 -10.71 -5.80
C HIS A 121 25.10 -9.80 -6.80
N GLY A 122 25.90 -8.85 -6.33
CA GLY A 122 27.17 -8.37 -6.88
C GLY A 122 27.42 -8.40 -8.40
N SER A 123 26.38 -8.48 -9.22
CA SER A 123 26.54 -8.42 -10.65
C SER A 123 26.55 -6.98 -11.08
N SER A 124 27.65 -6.56 -11.69
CA SER A 124 27.90 -5.26 -12.30
C SER A 124 27.01 -4.97 -13.54
N MET A 125 25.89 -5.65 -13.67
CA MET A 125 24.85 -5.35 -14.66
C MET A 125 23.81 -4.48 -14.01
N GLY A 126 23.94 -3.19 -14.16
CA GLY A 126 23.00 -2.11 -13.90
C GLY A 126 21.91 -2.36 -12.84
N ASN A 127 21.86 -1.50 -11.84
CA ASN A 127 20.82 -1.50 -10.80
C ASN A 127 19.40 -1.44 -11.40
N PHE A 128 18.86 -2.57 -11.80
CA PHE A 128 17.44 -2.70 -12.09
C PHE A 128 16.72 -2.99 -10.77
N TYR A 129 16.46 -1.95 -10.02
CA TYR A 129 15.50 -2.02 -8.89
C TYR A 129 14.11 -2.12 -9.50
N HIS A 130 13.58 -3.33 -9.58
CA HIS A 130 12.19 -3.54 -9.94
C HIS A 130 11.33 -3.47 -8.68
N LYS A 131 10.95 -2.26 -8.33
CA LYS A 131 9.90 -1.99 -7.35
C LYS A 131 8.54 -2.00 -8.04
N THR A 132 7.47 -2.00 -7.26
CA THR A 132 6.11 -1.86 -7.80
C THR A 132 6.02 -0.61 -8.65
N LEU A 133 5.58 -0.77 -9.89
CA LEU A 133 5.43 0.34 -10.82
C LEU A 133 4.36 1.32 -10.33
N PRO A 134 4.58 2.63 -10.40
CA PRO A 134 3.59 3.64 -10.00
C PRO A 134 2.23 3.47 -10.67
N SER A 135 2.19 3.04 -11.93
CA SER A 135 0.94 2.74 -12.64
C SER A 135 0.20 1.52 -12.06
N VAL A 136 0.92 0.50 -11.60
CA VAL A 136 0.31 -0.68 -10.95
C VAL A 136 -0.21 -0.31 -9.57
N LEU A 137 0.54 0.50 -8.82
CA LEU A 137 0.08 1.03 -7.55
C LEU A 137 -1.20 1.86 -7.72
N ALA A 138 -1.21 2.79 -8.70
CA ALA A 138 -2.40 3.59 -9.00
C ALA A 138 -3.60 2.70 -9.40
N ASP A 139 -3.39 1.69 -10.27
CA ASP A 139 -4.42 0.73 -10.64
C ASP A 139 -5.03 0.03 -9.40
N MET A 140 -4.22 -0.33 -8.40
CA MET A 140 -4.69 -0.96 -7.17
C MET A 140 -5.42 0.04 -6.27
N LEU A 141 -4.92 1.25 -6.12
CA LEU A 141 -5.55 2.29 -5.30
C LEU A 141 -6.95 2.65 -5.82
N TYR A 142 -7.14 2.66 -7.14
CA TYR A 142 -8.42 3.03 -7.77
C TYR A 142 -9.26 1.82 -8.21
N GLY A 143 -8.89 0.60 -7.81
CA GLY A 143 -9.69 -0.59 -8.01
C GLY A 143 -9.73 -1.13 -9.44
N VAL A 144 -8.79 -0.73 -10.30
CA VAL A 144 -8.59 -1.34 -11.63
C VAL A 144 -8.00 -2.73 -11.49
N LYS A 145 -7.11 -2.91 -10.50
CA LYS A 145 -6.54 -4.19 -10.10
C LYS A 145 -6.77 -4.42 -8.61
N ALA A 146 -6.92 -5.68 -8.21
CA ALA A 146 -7.04 -6.07 -6.82
C ALA A 146 -5.74 -6.68 -6.31
N PRO A 147 -5.16 -6.16 -5.21
CA PRO A 147 -4.05 -6.84 -4.55
C PRO A 147 -4.50 -8.22 -4.07
N SER A 148 -3.70 -9.24 -4.28
CA SER A 148 -4.09 -10.63 -3.99
C SER A 148 -3.01 -11.41 -3.23
N GLY A 149 -1.92 -10.75 -2.85
CA GLY A 149 -0.88 -11.32 -2.03
C GLY A 149 -1.38 -11.73 -0.65
N LYS A 150 -0.70 -12.69 -0.05
CA LYS A 150 -0.88 -13.12 1.34
C LYS A 150 0.45 -13.10 2.05
N THR A 151 0.44 -12.76 3.33
CA THR A 151 1.63 -12.89 4.16
C THR A 151 1.97 -14.37 4.34
N VAL A 152 3.26 -14.67 4.30
CA VAL A 152 3.77 -16.04 4.54
C VAL A 152 4.24 -16.23 5.98
N PHE A 153 4.09 -15.20 6.81
CA PHE A 153 4.43 -15.15 8.22
C PHE A 153 3.37 -14.36 8.98
N GLU A 154 3.30 -14.59 10.28
CA GLU A 154 2.43 -13.84 11.17
C GLU A 154 3.02 -12.46 11.46
N MET A 155 2.17 -11.45 11.52
CA MET A 155 2.55 -10.06 11.78
C MET A 155 1.86 -9.58 13.04
N ALA A 156 2.61 -8.99 13.96
CA ALA A 156 2.08 -8.35 15.15
C ALA A 156 1.71 -6.89 14.83
N TRP A 157 0.42 -6.59 14.73
CA TRP A 157 -0.09 -5.28 14.30
C TRP A 157 -0.46 -4.36 15.44
N THR A 158 -0.68 -4.94 16.62
CA THR A 158 -1.03 -4.22 17.83
C THR A 158 -0.18 -4.72 18.99
N SER A 159 -0.17 -3.98 20.10
CA SER A 159 0.47 -4.47 21.31
C SER A 159 -0.21 -5.73 21.88
N GLU A 160 -1.50 -5.91 21.59
CA GLU A 160 -2.25 -7.12 21.98
C GLU A 160 -1.80 -8.31 21.12
N ASP A 161 -1.66 -8.11 19.80
CA ASP A 161 -1.17 -9.14 18.87
C ASP A 161 0.27 -9.56 19.20
N ALA A 162 1.12 -8.62 19.63
CA ALA A 162 2.50 -8.88 20.01
C ALA A 162 2.63 -9.70 21.31
N GLU A 163 1.58 -9.74 22.15
CA GLU A 163 1.52 -10.53 23.36
C GLU A 163 0.93 -11.93 23.14
N LEU A 164 0.35 -12.18 21.96
CA LEU A 164 -0.21 -13.49 21.60
C LEU A 164 0.90 -14.51 21.39
N ASP A 165 0.63 -15.75 21.79
CA ASP A 165 1.49 -16.88 21.43
C ASP A 165 1.42 -17.10 19.92
N TRP A 166 2.57 -17.38 19.29
CA TRP A 166 2.69 -17.70 17.86
C TRP A 166 1.72 -18.79 17.38
N GLY A 167 1.26 -19.64 18.27
CA GLY A 167 0.23 -20.64 17.96
C GLY A 167 -1.19 -20.09 17.87
N GLU A 168 -1.45 -18.86 18.32
CA GLU A 168 -2.77 -18.22 18.33
C GLU A 168 -2.96 -17.23 17.17
N LEU A 169 -1.86 -16.70 16.60
CA LEU A 169 -1.89 -15.84 15.44
C LEU A 169 -2.23 -16.65 14.17
N GLN A 170 -3.17 -16.16 13.39
CA GLN A 170 -3.61 -16.87 12.20
C GLN A 170 -2.79 -16.44 10.97
N PHE A 171 -2.30 -17.42 10.21
CA PHE A 171 -1.53 -17.21 8.98
C PHE A 171 -2.31 -16.54 7.83
N ASP A 172 -3.57 -16.23 7.98
CA ASP A 172 -4.43 -15.66 6.93
C ASP A 172 -4.91 -14.26 7.30
N THR A 173 -4.00 -13.42 7.82
CA THR A 173 -4.31 -12.06 8.25
C THR A 173 -4.61 -11.10 7.11
N GLY A 174 -4.25 -11.44 5.87
CA GLY A 174 -4.54 -10.61 4.69
C GLY A 174 -5.98 -10.69 4.17
N VAL A 175 -6.89 -11.46 4.79
CA VAL A 175 -8.26 -11.67 4.28
C VAL A 175 -9.30 -11.52 5.39
N ASP A 176 -9.46 -10.33 5.90
CA ASP A 176 -10.56 -9.99 6.80
C ASP A 176 -11.85 -9.65 6.03
N THR A 177 -12.91 -9.34 6.76
CA THR A 177 -14.20 -8.95 6.16
C THR A 177 -14.09 -7.66 5.34
N LYS A 178 -13.25 -6.70 5.75
CA LYS A 178 -13.07 -5.43 5.06
C LYS A 178 -12.31 -5.61 3.76
N THR A 179 -11.29 -6.48 3.75
CA THR A 179 -10.57 -6.88 2.54
C THR A 179 -11.50 -7.56 1.53
N ARG A 180 -12.40 -8.44 1.99
CA ARG A 180 -13.44 -9.06 1.13
C ARG A 180 -14.40 -8.03 0.55
N LEU A 181 -14.80 -7.04 1.34
CA LEU A 181 -15.64 -5.93 0.87
C LEU A 181 -14.93 -5.08 -0.17
N TYR A 182 -13.63 -4.82 0.01
CA TYR A 182 -12.80 -4.15 -0.99
C TYR A 182 -12.77 -4.92 -2.30
N MET A 183 -12.48 -6.23 -2.27
CA MET A 183 -12.51 -7.08 -3.46
C MET A 183 -13.86 -7.05 -4.16
N ALA A 184 -14.95 -7.16 -3.41
CA ALA A 184 -16.30 -7.06 -3.96
C ALA A 184 -16.59 -5.69 -4.60
N ALA A 185 -16.05 -4.60 -4.03
CA ALA A 185 -16.16 -3.26 -4.60
C ALA A 185 -15.37 -3.12 -5.91
N VAL A 186 -14.17 -3.70 -5.98
CA VAL A 186 -13.36 -3.73 -7.22
C VAL A 186 -14.11 -4.43 -8.34
N VAL A 187 -14.68 -5.62 -8.10
CA VAL A 187 -15.48 -6.34 -9.11
C VAL A 187 -16.67 -5.51 -9.58
N ARG A 188 -17.40 -4.92 -8.66
CA ARG A 188 -18.60 -4.13 -8.99
C ARG A 188 -18.29 -2.89 -9.81
N ASN A 189 -17.16 -2.23 -9.51
CA ASN A 189 -16.77 -0.99 -10.18
C ASN A 189 -15.97 -1.25 -11.48
N ASN A 190 -15.37 -2.41 -11.59
CA ASN A 190 -14.62 -2.85 -12.77
C ASN A 190 -14.85 -4.34 -13.02
N PRO A 191 -15.92 -4.73 -13.74
CA PRO A 191 -16.28 -6.12 -13.96
C PRO A 191 -15.23 -6.90 -14.78
N THR A 192 -14.26 -6.23 -15.37
CA THR A 192 -13.14 -6.85 -16.10
C THR A 192 -11.86 -6.95 -15.25
N ALA A 193 -11.91 -6.53 -13.99
CA ALA A 193 -10.77 -6.69 -13.10
C ALA A 193 -10.49 -8.19 -12.86
N ASP A 194 -9.25 -8.59 -13.09
CA ASP A 194 -8.80 -9.94 -12.79
C ASP A 194 -8.74 -10.12 -11.27
N LEU A 195 -9.74 -10.78 -10.73
CA LEU A 195 -9.71 -11.20 -9.34
C LEU A 195 -8.94 -12.51 -9.22
N PRO A 196 -8.16 -12.67 -8.16
CA PRO A 196 -7.54 -13.95 -7.86
C PRO A 196 -8.64 -14.97 -7.55
N THR A 197 -8.52 -16.14 -8.18
CA THR A 197 -9.35 -17.32 -7.90
C THR A 197 -8.88 -18.03 -6.65
#